data_7413aacca1b9dded9a5a08c10762987a
#
_entry.id   7413aacca1b9dded9a5a08c10762987a
#
_cell.length_a   1.000
_cell.length_b   1.000
_cell.length_c   1.000
_cell.angle_alpha   90.00
_cell.angle_beta   90.00
_cell.angle_gamma   90.00
#
_symmetry.space_group_name_H-M   'P 1'
#
loop_
_entity.id
_entity.type
_entity.pdbx_description
1 polymer ?
#
loop_
_entity_poly.entity_id
_entity_poly.type
_entity_poly.pdbx_seq_one_letter_code
_entity_poly.pdbx_strand_id
1 'polypeptide(L)' 'MEKDWVKVYASNIAYESEIIRGMLEENGIEAVIVPRQDSSFVTMLPGMDEVYVHVSNEAQAKQLIAESRPEPGKTE' A
#
# COMPACT_ATOMS: atom_id res chain seq x y z
N MET A 1 5.39 8.44 11.68
CA MET A 1 5.93 8.25 10.34
C MET A 1 6.60 9.51 9.87
N GLU A 2 7.67 9.39 9.19
CA GLU A 2 8.40 10.56 8.76
C GLU A 2 7.59 11.31 7.74
N LYS A 3 7.74 12.61 7.76
CA LYS A 3 6.93 13.40 6.86
C LYS A 3 7.33 13.26 5.42
N ASP A 4 8.49 12.66 5.16
CA ASP A 4 8.89 12.44 3.78
C ASP A 4 8.30 11.16 3.21
N TRP A 5 7.50 10.45 3.96
CA TRP A 5 6.90 9.21 3.50
C TRP A 5 5.43 9.42 3.32
N VAL A 6 4.90 8.92 2.22
CA VAL A 6 3.50 9.12 1.89
C VAL A 6 2.85 7.79 1.62
N LYS A 7 1.58 7.70 1.93
CA LYS A 7 0.85 6.47 1.72
C LYS A 7 0.43 6.39 0.25
N VAL A 8 0.69 5.26 -0.37
CA VAL A 8 0.30 5.07 -1.77
C VAL A 8 -0.68 3.92 -1.93
N TYR A 9 -0.88 3.11 -0.90
CA TYR A 9 -1.79 1.98 -1.04
C TYR A 9 -2.23 1.55 0.35
N ALA A 10 -3.41 1.00 0.44
CA ALA A 10 -3.90 0.47 1.71
C ALA A 10 -4.82 -0.68 1.39
N SER A 11 -4.78 -1.70 2.23
CA SER A 11 -5.62 -2.86 2.01
C SER A 11 -5.82 -3.56 3.33
N ASN A 12 -6.99 -4.15 3.51
CA ASN A 12 -7.20 -4.97 4.69
C ASN A 12 -6.88 -6.43 4.39
N ILE A 13 -6.26 -6.69 3.27
CA ILE A 13 -5.84 -8.03 2.94
C ILE A 13 -4.33 -8.04 2.95
N ALA A 14 -3.77 -8.78 3.91
CA ALA A 14 -2.34 -8.67 4.16
C ALA A 14 -1.50 -9.04 2.94
N TYR A 15 -1.88 -10.07 2.21
CA TYR A 15 -1.02 -10.46 1.11
C TYR A 15 -1.05 -9.45 -0.02
N GLU A 16 -2.11 -8.64 -0.12
CA GLU A 16 -2.11 -7.61 -1.15
C GLU A 16 -1.06 -6.56 -0.87
N SER A 17 -0.94 -6.17 0.39
CA SER A 17 0.07 -5.20 0.75
C SER A 17 1.47 -5.74 0.47
N GLU A 18 1.68 -7.01 0.74
CA GLU A 18 2.98 -7.60 0.49
C GLU A 18 3.28 -7.65 -1.00
N ILE A 19 2.29 -7.97 -1.80
CA ILE A 19 2.51 -8.02 -3.24
C ILE A 19 2.86 -6.62 -3.77
N ILE A 20 2.14 -5.62 -3.29
CA ILE A 20 2.41 -4.26 -3.75
C ILE A 20 3.81 -3.82 -3.30
N ARG A 21 4.16 -4.11 -2.05
CA ARG A 21 5.48 -3.71 -1.58
C ARG A 21 6.57 -4.41 -2.39
N GLY A 22 6.40 -5.71 -2.63
CA GLY A 22 7.39 -6.42 -3.41
C GLY A 22 7.53 -5.89 -4.82
N MET A 23 6.41 -5.56 -5.42
CA MET A 23 6.44 -5.04 -6.77
C MET A 23 7.18 -3.69 -6.81
N LEU A 24 6.94 -2.84 -5.82
CA LEU A 24 7.63 -1.57 -5.78
C LEU A 24 9.12 -1.76 -5.59
N GLU A 25 9.49 -2.70 -4.73
CA GLU A 25 10.91 -2.91 -4.51
C GLU A 25 11.59 -3.50 -5.73
N GLU A 26 10.86 -4.30 -6.49
CA GLU A 26 11.44 -4.82 -7.72
C GLU A 26 11.69 -3.72 -8.72
N ASN A 27 11.02 -2.62 -8.58
CA ASN A 27 11.21 -1.48 -9.46
C ASN A 27 12.13 -0.42 -8.85
N GLY A 28 12.83 -0.78 -7.80
CA GLY A 28 13.78 0.15 -7.21
C GLY A 28 13.19 1.16 -6.26
N ILE A 29 11.97 0.96 -5.82
CA ILE A 29 11.31 1.89 -4.93
C ILE A 29 11.22 1.25 -3.56
N GLU A 30 11.82 1.89 -2.57
CA GLU A 30 11.74 1.38 -1.22
C GLU A 30 10.34 1.60 -0.68
N ALA A 31 9.74 0.58 -0.14
CA ALA A 31 8.39 0.67 0.38
C ALA A 31 8.33 -0.01 1.73
N VAL A 32 7.49 0.53 2.62
CA VAL A 32 7.31 -0.06 3.94
C VAL A 32 5.83 -0.25 4.18
N ILE A 33 5.49 -1.28 4.93
CA ILE A 33 4.12 -1.56 5.29
C ILE A 33 3.94 -1.15 6.73
N VAL A 34 2.93 -0.34 6.98
CA VAL A 34 2.61 0.09 8.33
C VAL A 34 1.26 -0.49 8.67
N PRO A 35 1.18 -1.42 9.57
CA PRO A 35 -0.11 -1.98 9.96
C PRO A 35 -0.86 -0.96 10.80
N ARG A 36 -2.06 -0.66 10.41
CA ARG A 36 -2.88 0.25 11.15
C ARG A 36 -3.93 -0.53 11.88
N GLN A 37 -3.58 -1.03 13.00
CA GLN A 37 -4.52 -1.75 13.78
C GLN A 37 -5.00 -0.88 14.87
N ASP A 38 -6.05 -0.26 14.66
CA ASP A 38 -6.58 0.62 15.62
C ASP A 38 -7.38 -0.17 16.57
N SER A 39 -6.82 -0.53 17.61
CA SER A 39 -7.51 -1.43 18.46
C SER A 39 -8.29 -0.78 19.51
N SER A 40 -8.61 0.43 19.43
CA SER A 40 -9.26 1.05 20.50
C SER A 40 -10.47 0.28 20.86
N PHE A 41 -11.54 0.50 20.33
CA PHE A 41 -12.68 -0.25 20.71
C PHE A 41 -13.46 -0.64 19.53
N VAL A 42 -13.09 -0.22 18.43
CA VAL A 42 -13.82 -0.61 17.27
C VAL A 42 -13.22 -1.84 16.79
N THR A 43 -13.70 -2.92 17.16
CA THR A 43 -13.12 -4.13 16.77
C THR A 43 -13.80 -4.78 15.63
N MET A 44 -14.82 -4.17 15.11
CA MET A 44 -15.48 -4.78 14.03
C MET A 44 -14.70 -4.68 12.79
N LEU A 45 -13.86 -3.66 12.65
CA LEU A 45 -13.12 -3.49 11.44
C LEU A 45 -11.73 -4.03 11.59
N PRO A 46 -11.27 -4.86 10.70
CA PRO A 46 -9.89 -5.32 10.77
C PRO A 46 -8.97 -4.16 10.47
N GLY A 47 -7.80 -4.24 10.97
CA GLY A 47 -6.83 -3.23 10.67
C GLY A 47 -6.48 -3.25 9.21
N MET A 48 -5.97 -2.16 8.74
CA MET A 48 -5.53 -2.05 7.37
C MET A 48 -4.04 -1.87 7.34
N ASP A 49 -3.42 -2.52 6.38
CA ASP A 49 -2.01 -2.33 6.15
C ASP A 49 -1.85 -1.21 5.15
N GLU A 50 -0.99 -0.27 5.45
CA GLU A 50 -0.74 0.85 4.57
C GLU A 50 0.66 0.76 4.02
N VAL A 51 0.81 0.99 2.73
CA VAL A 51 2.12 0.94 2.10
C VAL A 51 2.58 2.37 1.86
N TYR A 52 3.78 2.68 2.34
CA TYR A 52 4.33 4.01 2.24
C TYR A 52 5.59 3.97 1.40
N VAL A 53 5.82 5.03 0.63
CA VAL A 53 7.05 5.19 -0.09
C VAL A 53 7.56 6.61 0.17
N HIS A 54 8.82 6.84 -0.13
CA HIS A 54 9.36 8.17 0.01
C HIS A 54 8.65 9.09 -0.98
N VAL A 55 8.48 10.34 -0.58
CA VAL A 55 7.69 11.27 -1.38
C VAL A 55 8.29 11.45 -2.76
N SER A 56 9.59 11.31 -2.89
CA SER A 56 10.21 11.46 -4.20
C SER A 56 9.82 10.35 -5.15
N ASN A 57 9.28 9.25 -4.64
CA ASN A 57 8.87 8.15 -5.49
C ASN A 57 7.35 8.05 -5.58
N GLU A 58 6.64 9.02 -5.05
CA GLU A 58 5.20 8.89 -4.94
C GLU A 58 4.54 8.72 -6.30
N ALA A 59 4.89 9.55 -7.24
CA ALA A 59 4.21 9.50 -8.53
C ALA A 59 4.49 8.18 -9.24
N GLN A 60 5.74 7.74 -9.20
CA GLN A 60 6.09 6.50 -9.86
C GLN A 60 5.41 5.32 -9.16
N ALA A 61 5.37 5.35 -7.85
CA ALA A 61 4.76 4.26 -7.12
C ALA A 61 3.27 4.16 -7.43
N LYS A 62 2.60 5.28 -7.46
CA LYS A 62 1.19 5.25 -7.77
C LYS A 62 0.93 4.74 -9.17
N GLN A 63 1.77 5.10 -10.11
CA GLN A 63 1.60 4.63 -11.46
C GLN A 63 1.80 3.12 -11.55
N LEU A 64 2.81 2.61 -10.88
CA LEU A 64 3.06 1.19 -10.90
C LEU A 64 1.92 0.42 -10.26
N ILE A 65 1.38 0.94 -9.17
CA ILE A 65 0.28 0.29 -8.51
C ILE A 65 -0.94 0.27 -9.43
N ALA A 66 -1.21 1.36 -10.09
CA ALA A 66 -2.37 1.41 -10.97
C ALA A 66 -2.23 0.42 -12.11
N GLU A 67 -1.03 0.23 -12.59
CA GLU A 67 -0.84 -0.70 -13.68
C GLU A 67 -0.88 -2.14 -13.25
N SER A 68 -0.47 -2.42 -12.02
CA SER A 68 -0.40 -3.79 -11.56
C SER A 68 -1.65 -4.26 -10.89
N ARG A 69 -2.42 -3.35 -10.36
CA ARG A 69 -3.53 -3.74 -9.54
C ARG A 69 -4.65 -4.28 -10.39
N PRO A 70 -5.17 -5.44 -10.03
CA PRO A 70 -6.31 -5.94 -10.78
C PRO A 70 -7.50 -5.04 -10.50
N GLU A 71 -8.36 -4.93 -11.47
CA GLU A 71 -9.53 -4.11 -11.31
C GLU A 71 -10.70 -4.99 -11.18
N PRO A 72 -11.20 -5.16 -10.00
CA PRO A 72 -12.36 -6.01 -9.83
C PRO A 72 -13.50 -5.43 -10.63
N GLY A 73 -14.24 -6.13 -11.21
CA GLY A 73 -15.32 -5.64 -11.98
C GLY A 73 -14.97 -5.17 -13.35
N LYS A 74 -13.70 -5.03 -13.67
CA LYS A 74 -13.38 -4.66 -14.95
C LYS A 74 -13.34 -5.87 -15.76
N THR A 75 -14.19 -6.00 -16.60
CA THR A 75 -14.15 -7.16 -17.37
C THR A 75 -13.95 -6.81 -18.70
N GLU A 76 -13.49 -7.02 -19.24
CA GLU A 76 -13.34 -6.64 -20.46
C GLU A 76 -13.82 -7.29 -21.26
#